data_ceacc72e5f72df60418a33217a14d065
#
_entry.id   ceacc72e5f72df60418a33217a14d065
#
_cell.length_a   1.000
_cell.length_b   1.000
_cell.length_c   1.000
_cell.angle_alpha   90.00
_cell.angle_beta   90.00
_cell.angle_gamma   90.00
#
_symmetry.space_group_name_H-M   'P 1'
#
loop_
_entity.id
_entity.type
_entity.pdbx_description
1 polymer ?
#
loop_
_entity_poly.entity_id
_entity_poly.type
_entity_poly.pdbx_seq_one_letter_code
_entity_poly.pdbx_strand_id
1 'polypeptide(L)'
;MKTLQAGDSAPQFTLLNQDNQPVSLSHFKGKKVLVYFYPKALTPGCTTQASGLRDAKSELEKLGVVILGISTDAPKKLAQFVEKKSLNFTLLSDEDHQVAEQFGVWGEKKFMGRVYDGIHRITFLIDEQGKIQHIFDKFKTGEHHQVVLDYLQSR
;
A
#
# COMPACT_ATOMS: atom_id res chain seq x y z
N MET A 1 2.82 1.71 18.49
CA MET A 1 2.21 1.31 17.20
C MET A 1 1.56 -0.04 17.36
N LYS A 2 0.27 -0.10 17.10
CA LYS A 2 -0.50 -1.36 17.19
C LYS A 2 -0.96 -1.78 15.80
N THR A 3 -0.11 -2.50 15.11
CA THR A 3 -0.41 -2.95 13.75
C THR A 3 -1.55 -3.98 13.75
N LEU A 4 -2.50 -3.81 12.84
CA LEU A 4 -3.58 -4.78 12.65
C LEU A 4 -3.02 -6.13 12.24
N GLN A 5 -3.80 -7.18 12.51
CA GLN A 5 -3.37 -8.55 12.28
C GLN A 5 -4.34 -9.31 11.38
N ALA A 6 -3.90 -10.44 10.88
CA ALA A 6 -4.76 -11.32 10.09
C ALA A 6 -6.00 -11.70 10.91
N GLY A 7 -7.16 -11.63 10.28
CA GLY A 7 -8.46 -11.86 10.93
C GLY A 7 -9.17 -10.59 11.36
N ASP A 8 -8.43 -9.48 11.52
CA ASP A 8 -9.05 -8.19 11.84
C ASP A 8 -9.82 -7.66 10.63
N SER A 9 -10.91 -6.93 10.89
CA SER A 9 -11.62 -6.21 9.84
C SER A 9 -10.78 -5.03 9.38
N ALA A 10 -10.61 -4.85 8.07
CA ALA A 10 -9.91 -3.70 7.54
C ALA A 10 -10.74 -2.43 7.79
N PRO A 11 -10.12 -1.36 8.30
CA PRO A 11 -10.82 -0.08 8.46
C PRO A 11 -11.34 0.44 7.12
N GLN A 12 -12.55 0.98 7.11
CA GLN A 12 -13.07 1.64 5.91
C GLN A 12 -12.42 3.02 5.79
N PHE A 13 -12.09 3.39 4.57
CA PHE A 13 -11.49 4.69 4.30
C PHE A 13 -11.92 5.23 2.95
N THR A 14 -11.82 6.53 2.79
CA THR A 14 -11.97 7.22 1.51
C THR A 14 -10.83 8.22 1.42
N LEU A 15 -10.00 8.07 0.40
CA LEU A 15 -8.83 8.91 0.16
C LEU A 15 -8.82 9.38 -1.28
N LEU A 16 -8.20 10.53 -1.53
CA LEU A 16 -8.01 11.03 -2.90
C LEU A 16 -6.89 10.27 -3.59
N ASN A 17 -7.11 9.94 -4.86
CA ASN A 17 -6.09 9.29 -5.68
C ASN A 17 -5.20 10.33 -6.38
N GLN A 18 -4.30 9.89 -7.26
CA GLN A 18 -3.39 10.75 -8.01
C GLN A 18 -4.12 11.73 -8.97
N ASP A 19 -5.36 11.44 -9.29
CA ASP A 19 -6.20 12.31 -10.15
C ASP A 19 -7.15 13.17 -9.33
N ASN A 20 -6.91 13.27 -8.01
CA ASN A 20 -7.70 14.06 -7.07
C ASN A 20 -9.16 13.60 -7.00
N GLN A 21 -9.41 12.30 -7.22
CA GLN A 21 -10.73 11.69 -7.14
C GLN A 21 -10.83 10.81 -5.91
N PRO A 22 -11.98 10.79 -5.22
CA PRO A 22 -12.13 9.95 -4.02
C PRO A 22 -12.21 8.47 -4.39
N VAL A 23 -11.48 7.67 -3.62
CA VAL A 23 -11.48 6.21 -3.73
C VAL A 23 -11.74 5.62 -2.35
N SER A 24 -12.73 4.76 -2.25
CA SER A 24 -13.07 4.08 -1.00
C SER A 24 -12.74 2.61 -1.08
N LEU A 25 -12.32 2.03 0.04
CA LEU A 25 -12.05 0.59 0.11
C LEU A 25 -13.30 -0.21 -0.30
N SER A 26 -14.48 0.27 0.07
CA SER A 26 -15.76 -0.38 -0.25
C SER A 26 -16.04 -0.50 -1.76
N HIS A 27 -15.38 0.29 -2.60
CA HIS A 27 -15.50 0.19 -4.06
C HIS A 27 -15.01 -1.16 -4.59
N PHE A 28 -14.18 -1.86 -3.81
CA PHE A 28 -13.57 -3.12 -4.23
C PHE A 28 -14.14 -4.33 -3.50
N LYS A 29 -15.31 -4.17 -2.87
CA LYS A 29 -15.98 -5.27 -2.17
C LYS A 29 -16.17 -6.45 -3.12
N GLY A 30 -15.85 -7.65 -2.66
CA GLY A 30 -15.89 -8.84 -3.50
C GLY A 30 -14.60 -9.15 -4.23
N LYS A 31 -13.60 -8.29 -4.11
CA LYS A 31 -12.26 -8.51 -4.66
C LYS A 31 -11.23 -8.50 -3.54
N LYS A 32 -10.10 -9.15 -3.77
CA LYS A 32 -8.95 -9.01 -2.87
C LYS A 32 -8.27 -7.68 -3.16
N VAL A 33 -7.83 -7.00 -2.08
CA VAL A 33 -7.15 -5.71 -2.20
C VAL A 33 -5.81 -5.80 -1.49
N LEU A 34 -4.75 -5.47 -2.23
CA LEU A 34 -3.42 -5.33 -1.67
C LEU A 34 -3.22 -3.87 -1.32
N VAL A 35 -3.28 -3.54 -0.03
CA VAL A 35 -3.04 -2.19 0.47
C VAL A 35 -1.62 -2.15 0.99
N TYR A 36 -0.73 -1.42 0.29
CA TYR A 36 0.64 -1.29 0.76
C TYR A 36 0.93 0.14 1.17
N PHE A 37 1.53 0.27 2.35
CA PHE A 37 1.94 1.57 2.89
C PHE A 37 3.41 1.77 2.58
N TYR A 38 3.76 2.95 2.07
CA TYR A 38 5.14 3.31 1.78
C TYR A 38 5.42 4.75 2.25
N PRO A 39 6.67 5.03 2.68
CA PRO A 39 6.94 6.31 3.34
C PRO A 39 6.83 7.54 2.46
N LYS A 40 7.35 7.51 1.22
CA LYS A 40 7.42 8.73 0.43
C LYS A 40 7.61 8.44 -1.06
N ALA A 41 6.76 9.07 -1.89
CA ALA A 41 6.83 8.98 -3.35
C ALA A 41 8.18 9.47 -3.87
N LEU A 42 8.64 8.86 -4.96
CA LEU A 42 9.85 9.23 -5.71
C LEU A 42 11.17 9.04 -4.95
N THR A 43 11.15 8.38 -3.79
CA THR A 43 12.39 7.93 -3.14
C THR A 43 12.85 6.60 -3.75
N PRO A 44 14.17 6.26 -3.64
CA PRO A 44 14.68 5.05 -4.31
C PRO A 44 13.99 3.76 -3.91
N GLY A 45 13.81 3.50 -2.62
CA GLY A 45 13.17 2.28 -2.14
C GLY A 45 11.71 2.18 -2.56
N CYS A 46 10.97 3.28 -2.43
CA CYS A 46 9.55 3.31 -2.82
C CYS A 46 9.39 3.17 -4.33
N THR A 47 10.30 3.75 -5.11
CA THR A 47 10.31 3.59 -6.56
C THR A 47 10.56 2.15 -6.97
N THR A 48 11.52 1.48 -6.33
CA THR A 48 11.83 0.07 -6.60
C THR A 48 10.62 -0.80 -6.29
N GLN A 49 9.99 -0.58 -5.15
CA GLN A 49 8.79 -1.35 -4.75
C GLN A 49 7.64 -1.14 -5.73
N ALA A 50 7.35 0.10 -6.09
CA ALA A 50 6.27 0.43 -7.01
C ALA A 50 6.52 -0.13 -8.41
N SER A 51 7.76 -0.07 -8.90
CA SER A 51 8.12 -0.60 -10.21
C SER A 51 7.92 -2.11 -10.29
N GLY A 52 8.24 -2.84 -9.23
CA GLY A 52 8.00 -4.28 -9.16
C GLY A 52 6.51 -4.60 -9.22
N LEU A 53 5.69 -3.86 -8.47
CA LEU A 53 4.24 -4.04 -8.50
C LEU A 53 3.64 -3.68 -9.86
N ARG A 54 4.14 -2.61 -10.49
CA ARG A 54 3.74 -2.24 -11.85
C ARG A 54 3.95 -3.40 -12.82
N ASP A 55 5.12 -4.01 -12.77
CA ASP A 55 5.47 -5.10 -13.67
C ASP A 55 4.67 -6.39 -13.36
N ALA A 56 4.27 -6.57 -12.11
CA ALA A 56 3.50 -7.73 -11.67
C ALA A 56 1.98 -7.53 -11.73
N LYS A 57 1.50 -6.36 -12.11
CA LYS A 57 0.07 -6.03 -12.04
C LYS A 57 -0.80 -7.00 -12.82
N SER A 58 -0.39 -7.37 -14.03
CA SER A 58 -1.16 -8.29 -14.86
C SER A 58 -1.38 -9.64 -14.17
N GLU A 59 -0.33 -10.19 -13.53
CA GLU A 59 -0.43 -11.44 -12.79
C GLU A 59 -1.33 -11.30 -11.56
N LEU A 60 -1.22 -10.18 -10.85
CA LEU A 60 -2.05 -9.91 -9.67
C LEU A 60 -3.53 -9.79 -10.06
N GLU A 61 -3.83 -9.10 -11.17
CA GLU A 61 -5.20 -9.00 -11.67
C GLU A 61 -5.80 -10.36 -12.01
N LYS A 62 -5.00 -11.26 -12.59
CA LYS A 62 -5.45 -12.63 -12.89
C LYS A 62 -5.81 -13.39 -11.62
N LEU A 63 -5.19 -13.03 -10.50
CA LEU A 63 -5.48 -13.63 -9.20
C LEU A 63 -6.60 -12.89 -8.44
N GLY A 64 -7.24 -11.92 -9.08
CA GLY A 64 -8.35 -11.17 -8.50
C GLY A 64 -7.93 -10.11 -7.50
N VAL A 65 -6.69 -9.59 -7.60
CA VAL A 65 -6.12 -8.66 -6.63
C VAL A 65 -6.02 -7.25 -7.22
N VAL A 66 -6.55 -6.27 -6.49
CA VAL A 66 -6.42 -4.84 -6.80
C VAL A 66 -5.28 -4.27 -5.94
N ILE A 67 -4.46 -3.38 -6.51
CA ILE A 67 -3.34 -2.76 -5.79
C ILE A 67 -3.70 -1.33 -5.41
N LEU A 68 -3.56 -0.98 -4.14
CA LEU A 68 -3.68 0.40 -3.64
C LEU A 68 -2.43 0.73 -2.85
N GLY A 69 -1.71 1.76 -3.27
CA GLY A 69 -0.54 2.25 -2.53
C GLY A 69 -0.89 3.50 -1.75
N ILE A 70 -0.54 3.56 -0.46
CA ILE A 70 -0.90 4.67 0.41
C ILE A 70 0.35 5.30 1.02
N SER A 71 0.45 6.62 0.91
CA SER A 71 1.48 7.43 1.56
C SER A 71 0.87 8.74 2.05
N THR A 72 1.68 9.53 2.75
CA THR A 72 1.25 10.86 3.21
C THR A 72 1.47 11.96 2.17
N ASP A 73 1.89 11.60 0.96
CA ASP A 73 2.09 12.57 -0.11
C ASP A 73 0.77 13.14 -0.61
N ALA A 74 0.78 14.41 -1.04
CA ALA A 74 -0.38 15.04 -1.65
C ALA A 74 -0.69 14.44 -3.02
N PRO A 75 -1.94 14.53 -3.51
CA PRO A 75 -2.31 13.97 -4.83
C PRO A 75 -1.41 14.42 -5.97
N LYS A 76 -0.97 15.69 -5.96
CA LYS A 76 -0.05 16.22 -6.98
C LYS A 76 1.25 15.44 -7.03
N LYS A 77 1.81 15.10 -5.86
CA LYS A 77 3.04 14.32 -5.78
C LYS A 77 2.84 12.90 -6.27
N LEU A 78 1.68 12.32 -5.95
CA LEU A 78 1.31 10.99 -6.43
C LEU A 78 1.17 10.97 -7.95
N ALA A 79 0.60 12.02 -8.54
CA ALA A 79 0.50 12.16 -10.00
C ALA A 79 1.89 12.20 -10.64
N GLN A 80 2.83 12.91 -10.03
CA GLN A 80 4.23 12.95 -10.50
C GLN A 80 4.87 11.56 -10.44
N PHE A 81 4.61 10.82 -9.38
CA PHE A 81 5.14 9.46 -9.21
C PHE A 81 4.61 8.53 -10.30
N VAL A 82 3.29 8.56 -10.52
CA VAL A 82 2.63 7.76 -11.58
C VAL A 82 3.24 8.09 -12.95
N GLU A 83 3.35 9.39 -13.26
CA GLU A 83 3.85 9.82 -14.57
C GLU A 83 5.32 9.45 -14.76
N LYS A 84 6.18 9.79 -13.81
CA LYS A 84 7.63 9.57 -13.95
C LYS A 84 8.01 8.10 -13.99
N LYS A 85 7.26 7.24 -13.31
CA LYS A 85 7.57 5.81 -13.22
C LYS A 85 6.59 4.93 -13.97
N SER A 86 5.70 5.52 -14.74
CA SER A 86 4.70 4.81 -15.56
C SER A 86 3.93 3.78 -14.75
N LEU A 87 3.49 4.19 -13.55
CA LEU A 87 2.72 3.29 -12.69
C LEU A 87 1.33 3.07 -13.27
N ASN A 88 0.83 1.85 -13.14
CA ASN A 88 -0.43 1.42 -13.75
C ASN A 88 -1.46 0.98 -12.70
N PHE A 89 -1.29 1.42 -11.46
CA PHE A 89 -2.22 1.13 -10.37
C PHE A 89 -2.45 2.41 -9.55
N THR A 90 -3.45 2.37 -8.67
CA THR A 90 -3.90 3.54 -7.92
C THR A 90 -3.00 3.84 -6.72
N LEU A 91 -2.63 5.10 -6.57
CA LEU A 91 -1.97 5.63 -5.38
C LEU A 91 -2.98 6.51 -4.63
N LEU A 92 -2.96 6.46 -3.30
CA LEU A 92 -3.88 7.20 -2.45
C LEU A 92 -3.12 8.11 -1.49
N SER A 93 -3.70 9.29 -1.25
CA SER A 93 -3.12 10.34 -0.43
C SER A 93 -3.71 10.30 0.98
N ASP A 94 -2.89 9.99 1.97
CA ASP A 94 -3.26 10.00 3.39
C ASP A 94 -2.47 11.10 4.10
N GLU A 95 -2.68 12.37 3.66
CA GLU A 95 -1.88 13.51 4.10
C GLU A 95 -1.87 13.71 5.60
N ASP A 96 -2.98 13.44 6.27
CA ASP A 96 -3.11 13.58 7.72
C ASP A 96 -2.79 12.28 8.48
N HIS A 97 -2.29 11.26 7.80
CA HIS A 97 -1.90 9.93 8.30
C HIS A 97 -2.96 9.21 9.14
N GLN A 98 -4.23 9.59 9.01
CA GLN A 98 -5.32 8.95 9.75
C GLN A 98 -5.49 7.47 9.39
N VAL A 99 -5.44 7.14 8.11
CA VAL A 99 -5.58 5.76 7.65
C VAL A 99 -4.38 4.93 8.08
N ALA A 100 -3.18 5.50 7.97
CA ALA A 100 -1.96 4.84 8.46
C ALA A 100 -2.05 4.54 9.96
N GLU A 101 -2.63 5.45 10.74
CA GLU A 101 -2.85 5.23 12.16
C GLU A 101 -3.88 4.12 12.42
N GLN A 102 -4.97 4.10 11.65
CA GLN A 102 -6.00 3.07 11.78
C GLN A 102 -5.48 1.66 11.47
N PHE A 103 -4.57 1.54 10.50
CA PHE A 103 -3.93 0.26 10.19
C PHE A 103 -2.79 -0.08 11.14
N GLY A 104 -2.37 0.88 11.97
CA GLY A 104 -1.29 0.68 12.93
C GLY A 104 0.09 0.62 12.27
N VAL A 105 0.31 1.44 11.23
CA VAL A 105 1.61 1.52 10.53
C VAL A 105 2.27 2.89 10.68
N TRP A 106 1.67 3.80 11.42
CA TRP A 106 2.23 5.11 11.74
C TRP A 106 2.90 5.04 13.11
N GLY A 107 4.17 5.31 13.18
CA GLY A 107 4.87 5.23 14.45
C GLY A 107 6.30 5.75 14.37
N GLU A 108 7.00 5.65 15.49
CA GLU A 108 8.36 6.16 15.64
C GLU A 108 9.32 5.46 14.69
N LYS A 109 10.15 6.27 14.02
CA LYS A 109 11.23 5.81 13.15
C LYS A 109 12.51 6.52 13.56
N LYS A 110 13.64 5.84 13.37
CA LYS A 110 14.98 6.40 13.65
C LYS A 110 15.79 6.38 12.35
N PHE A 111 16.38 7.53 12.04
CA PHE A 111 17.24 7.63 10.86
C PHE A 111 18.33 8.67 11.13
N MET A 112 19.60 8.25 11.04
CA MET A 112 20.78 9.10 11.20
C MET A 112 20.75 9.94 12.50
N GLY A 113 20.40 9.30 13.62
CA GLY A 113 20.32 9.94 14.92
C GLY A 113 19.06 10.76 15.16
N ARG A 114 18.16 10.83 14.21
CA ARG A 114 16.89 11.54 14.33
C ARG A 114 15.76 10.57 14.65
N VAL A 115 14.87 11.00 15.53
CA VAL A 115 13.64 10.27 15.86
C VAL A 115 12.47 11.08 15.34
N TYR A 116 11.57 10.43 14.58
CA TYR A 116 10.40 11.09 14.02
C TYR A 116 9.29 10.05 13.79
N ASP A 117 8.05 10.51 13.64
CA ASP A 117 6.95 9.63 13.31
C ASP A 117 6.77 9.54 11.80
N GLY A 118 6.49 8.36 11.31
CA GLY A 118 6.29 8.12 9.90
C GLY A 118 5.68 6.77 9.60
N ILE A 119 5.43 6.53 8.31
CA ILE A 119 4.86 5.27 7.85
C ILE A 119 5.93 4.18 7.86
N HIS A 120 5.59 3.06 8.50
CA HIS A 120 6.35 1.82 8.39
C HIS A 120 5.88 1.06 7.16
N ARG A 121 6.84 0.47 6.44
CA ARG A 121 6.56 -0.21 5.16
C ARG A 121 5.93 -1.58 5.42
N ILE A 122 4.61 -1.60 5.52
CA ILE A 122 3.81 -2.80 5.79
C ILE A 122 2.70 -2.90 4.76
N THR A 123 2.43 -4.11 4.30
CA THR A 123 1.42 -4.39 3.29
C THR A 123 0.38 -5.34 3.84
N PHE A 124 -0.89 -5.06 3.54
CA PHE A 124 -2.02 -5.86 3.98
C PHE A 124 -2.74 -6.44 2.76
N LEU A 125 -2.98 -7.74 2.79
CA LEU A 125 -3.86 -8.36 1.81
C LEU A 125 -5.24 -8.50 2.45
N ILE A 126 -6.23 -7.82 1.87
CA ILE A 126 -7.60 -7.80 2.34
C ILE A 126 -8.42 -8.75 1.47
N ASP A 127 -9.20 -9.62 2.10
CA ASP A 127 -10.01 -10.61 1.38
C ASP A 127 -11.30 -10.00 0.84
N GLU A 128 -12.09 -10.81 0.16
CA GLU A 128 -13.34 -10.37 -0.49
C GLU A 128 -14.41 -9.91 0.49
N GLN A 129 -14.30 -10.30 1.77
CA GLN A 129 -15.22 -9.91 2.83
C GLN A 129 -14.72 -8.70 3.64
N GLY A 130 -13.58 -8.12 3.26
CA GLY A 130 -13.04 -6.96 3.95
C GLY A 130 -12.22 -7.27 5.20
N LYS A 131 -11.79 -8.51 5.36
CA LYS A 131 -10.93 -8.91 6.48
C LYS A 131 -9.49 -9.04 6.02
N ILE A 132 -8.54 -8.73 6.91
CA ILE A 132 -7.13 -8.90 6.62
C ILE A 132 -6.81 -10.38 6.56
N GLN A 133 -6.37 -10.83 5.39
CA GLN A 133 -6.01 -12.22 5.14
C GLN A 133 -4.57 -12.49 5.50
N HIS A 134 -3.67 -11.56 5.19
CA HIS A 134 -2.24 -11.72 5.44
C HIS A 134 -1.55 -10.36 5.53
N ILE A 135 -0.41 -10.32 6.21
CA ILE A 135 0.39 -9.12 6.39
C ILE A 135 1.81 -9.42 5.92
N PHE A 136 2.35 -8.52 5.09
CA PHE A 136 3.73 -8.59 4.61
C PHE A 136 4.51 -7.45 5.26
N ASP A 137 5.36 -7.77 6.21
CA ASP A 137 6.14 -6.76 6.96
C ASP A 137 7.65 -7.00 6.89
N LYS A 138 8.08 -8.10 6.26
CA LYS A 138 9.49 -8.44 6.13
C LYS A 138 9.79 -8.79 4.65
N PHE A 139 10.40 -7.85 3.96
CA PHE A 139 10.76 -8.03 2.56
C PHE A 139 11.75 -6.94 2.15
N LYS A 140 12.50 -7.20 1.10
CA LYS A 140 13.28 -6.17 0.43
C LYS A 140 12.40 -5.48 -0.60
N THR A 141 12.59 -4.17 -0.83
CA THR A 141 11.74 -3.41 -1.75
C THR A 141 11.74 -3.98 -3.16
N GLY A 142 12.86 -4.52 -3.62
CA GLY A 142 12.97 -5.15 -4.94
C GLY A 142 12.32 -6.52 -5.03
N GLU A 143 11.95 -7.13 -3.89
CA GLU A 143 11.36 -8.48 -3.84
C GLU A 143 9.90 -8.47 -3.40
N HIS A 144 9.36 -7.32 -3.01
CA HIS A 144 8.02 -7.20 -2.45
C HIS A 144 6.96 -7.84 -3.36
N HIS A 145 6.96 -7.50 -4.66
CA HIS A 145 5.98 -8.05 -5.60
C HIS A 145 6.09 -9.57 -5.70
N GLN A 146 7.31 -10.11 -5.65
CA GLN A 146 7.51 -11.55 -5.73
C GLN A 146 7.04 -12.27 -4.46
N VAL A 147 7.28 -11.66 -3.29
CA VAL A 147 6.80 -12.21 -2.01
C VAL A 147 5.27 -12.30 -2.03
N VAL A 148 4.60 -11.28 -2.55
CA VAL A 148 3.14 -11.27 -2.66
C VAL A 148 2.65 -12.35 -3.63
N LEU A 149 3.26 -12.43 -4.82
CA LEU A 149 2.90 -13.44 -5.82
C LEU A 149 3.12 -14.86 -5.29
N ASP A 150 4.24 -15.11 -4.63
CA ASP A 150 4.54 -16.42 -4.07
C ASP A 150 3.48 -16.84 -3.04
N TYR A 151 3.08 -15.91 -2.19
CA TYR A 151 2.03 -16.17 -1.21
C TYR A 151 0.71 -16.53 -1.90
N LEU A 152 0.29 -15.75 -2.88
CA LEU A 152 -0.98 -15.97 -3.59
C LEU A 152 -0.98 -17.26 -4.40
N GLN A 153 0.13 -17.60 -5.05
CA GLN A 153 0.24 -18.77 -5.89
C GLN A 153 0.37 -20.06 -5.09
N SER A 154 0.75 -19.98 -3.82
CA SER A 154 0.86 -21.14 -2.95
C SER A 154 -0.46 -21.53 -2.28
N ARG A 155 -1.55 -20.86 -2.59
CA ARG A 155 -2.88 -21.06 -1.96
C ARG A 155 -3.86 -21.78 -2.85
#